data_9ce8f164452b174cfba2813bd0713115
#
_entry.id   9ce8f164452b174cfba2813bd0713115
#
_cell.length_a   1.000
_cell.length_b   1.000
_cell.length_c   1.000
_cell.angle_alpha   90.00
_cell.angle_beta   90.00
_cell.angle_gamma   90.00
#
_symmetry.space_group_name_H-M   'P 1'
#
loop_
_entity.id
_entity.type
_entity.pdbx_description
1 polymer ?
#
loop_
_entity_poly.entity_id
_entity_poly.type
_entity_poly.pdbx_seq_one_letter_code
_entity_poly.pdbx_strand_id
1 'polypeptide(L)'
;MPLSAEIVESDSKKERECSSGPVPQKREQGRVCSYCCAHEADELSAFLLLIESDNHYRVDEVMKKSASEVTERVTFVADNYVERGPFIRKYLKFGPGVGSAYAVIHQAQEQGTYLSHLPRIYAVYQLKDELVVVMEYLRGETLQDAVLRCGPSFQLAQETFPQVCEAVRELHEYFNPPLIHRDLKPANIVLSNGRVFLIDFGIARVYRSGSASDTSHLGTRAYAPPEQYGFGQTDTRSDVYALG
;
A
#
# COMPACT_ATOMS: atom_id res chain seq x y z
N MET A 1 -66.91 -41.80 16.38
CA MET A 1 -66.78 -41.67 17.84
C MET A 1 -65.32 -41.35 18.11
N PRO A 2 -65.08 -40.52 19.05
CA PRO A 2 -64.78 -39.09 18.81
C PRO A 2 -63.47 -38.68 19.52
N LEU A 3 -63.18 -37.37 19.38
CA LEU A 3 -62.49 -36.46 20.29
C LEU A 3 -60.97 -36.48 20.23
N SER A 4 -60.27 -35.40 20.27
CA SER A 4 -60.59 -33.97 20.43
C SER A 4 -59.40 -33.16 20.00
N ALA A 5 -59.67 -31.97 19.55
CA ALA A 5 -58.79 -30.87 19.32
C ALA A 5 -58.08 -30.41 20.61
N GLU A 6 -56.90 -29.85 20.48
CA GLU A 6 -56.58 -28.64 21.26
C GLU A 6 -55.52 -27.77 20.49
N ILE A 7 -55.92 -26.56 20.35
CA ILE A 7 -55.26 -25.40 19.83
C ILE A 7 -54.34 -24.89 20.93
N VAL A 8 -53.09 -24.54 20.63
CA VAL A 8 -52.36 -23.55 21.41
C VAL A 8 -51.70 -22.52 20.49
N GLU A 9 -52.00 -21.31 20.84
CA GLU A 9 -51.81 -20.06 20.20
C GLU A 9 -50.33 -19.67 19.97
N SER A 10 -50.22 -18.97 18.86
CA SER A 10 -49.29 -17.89 18.51
C SER A 10 -48.54 -17.20 19.66
N ASP A 11 -47.25 -17.10 19.52
CA ASP A 11 -46.50 -16.01 20.14
C ASP A 11 -45.81 -15.16 19.09
N SER A 12 -46.25 -13.91 19.08
CA SER A 12 -45.91 -12.85 18.16
C SER A 12 -44.47 -12.35 18.36
N LYS A 13 -43.72 -12.28 17.28
CA LYS A 13 -42.49 -11.50 17.18
C LYS A 13 -42.79 -10.01 17.44
N LYS A 14 -42.23 -9.47 18.51
CA LYS A 14 -42.06 -8.03 18.70
C LYS A 14 -40.79 -7.56 17.96
N GLU A 15 -41.00 -6.95 16.84
CA GLU A 15 -40.05 -6.03 16.25
C GLU A 15 -39.89 -4.83 17.18
N ARG A 16 -38.66 -4.57 17.66
CA ARG A 16 -38.33 -3.32 18.37
C ARG A 16 -37.72 -2.38 17.39
N GLU A 17 -38.51 -1.41 16.97
CA GLU A 17 -38.06 -0.20 16.31
C GLU A 17 -37.05 0.53 17.19
N CYS A 18 -35.89 0.83 16.63
CA CYS A 18 -34.90 1.75 17.18
C CYS A 18 -35.34 3.18 16.90
N SER A 19 -35.95 3.83 17.89
CA SER A 19 -36.28 5.24 17.82
C SER A 19 -35.04 6.10 17.99
N SER A 20 -34.88 7.06 17.11
CA SER A 20 -33.90 8.14 17.13
C SER A 20 -34.09 9.04 18.35
N GLY A 21 -33.13 9.05 19.26
CA GLY A 21 -32.98 9.99 20.34
C GLY A 21 -31.64 10.71 20.29
N PRO A 22 -31.49 11.92 20.87
CA PRO A 22 -30.37 12.82 20.59
C PRO A 22 -29.05 12.35 21.23
N VAL A 23 -27.97 12.62 20.51
CA VAL A 23 -26.58 12.33 20.89
C VAL A 23 -26.19 13.07 22.18
N PRO A 24 -25.71 12.41 23.24
CA PRO A 24 -24.99 13.07 24.33
C PRO A 24 -23.50 13.10 24.03
N GLN A 25 -22.97 14.31 23.94
CA GLN A 25 -21.52 14.54 24.04
C GLN A 25 -21.08 14.22 25.46
N LYS A 26 -20.28 13.15 25.64
CA LYS A 26 -19.27 13.06 26.71
C LYS A 26 -18.22 12.02 26.36
N ARG A 27 -16.97 12.49 26.35
CA ARG A 27 -15.77 11.66 26.29
C ARG A 27 -15.73 10.75 27.52
N GLU A 28 -15.68 9.45 27.31
CA GLU A 28 -15.14 8.50 28.28
C GLU A 28 -14.36 7.41 27.57
N GLN A 29 -13.29 7.03 28.24
CA GLN A 29 -12.21 6.15 27.82
C GLN A 29 -12.67 4.76 27.37
N GLY A 30 -12.19 4.30 26.22
CA GLY A 30 -11.70 2.95 25.99
C GLY A 30 -12.63 1.78 26.31
N ARG A 31 -13.76 1.64 25.59
CA ARG A 31 -14.34 0.33 25.28
C ARG A 31 -14.76 0.30 23.82
N VAL A 32 -13.90 -0.29 23.00
CA VAL A 32 -14.26 -0.63 21.62
C VAL A 32 -15.37 -1.68 21.70
N CYS A 33 -16.51 -1.39 21.12
CA CYS A 33 -17.62 -2.32 21.05
C CYS A 33 -17.21 -3.54 20.22
N SER A 34 -17.11 -4.71 20.84
CA SER A 34 -16.72 -5.97 20.19
C SER A 34 -17.63 -6.37 19.00
N TYR A 35 -18.84 -5.84 18.96
CA TYR A 35 -19.82 -6.13 17.90
C TYR A 35 -19.56 -5.31 16.63
N CYS A 36 -19.11 -4.07 16.75
CA CYS A 36 -18.76 -3.23 15.60
C CYS A 36 -17.46 -3.70 14.95
N CYS A 37 -16.47 -4.10 15.77
CA CYS A 37 -15.20 -4.62 15.26
C CYS A 37 -15.33 -5.96 14.54
N ALA A 38 -16.27 -6.83 14.92
CA ALA A 38 -16.50 -8.09 14.23
C ALA A 38 -17.14 -7.88 12.84
N HIS A 39 -18.06 -6.93 12.71
CA HIS A 39 -18.71 -6.62 11.42
C HIS A 39 -17.74 -5.95 10.44
N GLU A 40 -16.91 -5.02 10.93
CA GLU A 40 -15.87 -4.39 10.09
C GLU A 40 -14.78 -5.37 9.66
N ALA A 41 -14.43 -6.34 10.51
CA ALA A 41 -13.49 -7.41 10.19
C ALA A 41 -14.04 -8.37 9.12
N ASP A 42 -15.32 -8.73 9.18
CA ASP A 42 -15.97 -9.59 8.18
C ASP A 42 -16.10 -8.87 6.83
N GLU A 43 -16.46 -7.59 6.80
CA GLU A 43 -16.51 -6.79 5.57
C GLU A 43 -15.13 -6.59 4.96
N LEU A 44 -14.10 -6.38 5.78
CA LEU A 44 -12.73 -6.26 5.31
C LEU A 44 -12.22 -7.59 4.74
N SER A 45 -12.53 -8.71 5.38
CA SER A 45 -12.16 -10.04 4.89
C SER A 45 -12.84 -10.36 3.56
N ALA A 46 -14.13 -10.05 3.41
CA ALA A 46 -14.84 -10.20 2.15
C ALA A 46 -14.26 -9.30 1.05
N PHE A 47 -13.89 -8.05 1.38
CA PHE A 47 -13.21 -7.15 0.48
C PHE A 47 -11.84 -7.69 0.03
N LEU A 48 -11.04 -8.22 0.95
CA LEU A 48 -9.73 -8.79 0.63
C LEU A 48 -9.82 -10.00 -0.30
N LEU A 49 -10.86 -10.82 -0.19
CA LEU A 49 -11.10 -11.94 -1.11
C LEU A 49 -11.45 -11.49 -2.54
N LEU A 50 -12.08 -10.32 -2.68
CA LEU A 50 -12.48 -9.78 -3.99
C LEU A 50 -11.40 -8.88 -4.62
N ILE A 51 -10.43 -8.41 -3.83
CA ILE A 51 -9.44 -7.43 -4.27
C ILE A 51 -8.52 -7.96 -5.39
N GLU A 52 -8.35 -9.29 -5.49
CA GLU A 52 -7.59 -9.95 -6.55
C GLU A 52 -8.42 -10.10 -7.85
N SER A 53 -9.69 -9.73 -7.84
CA SER A 53 -10.55 -9.81 -9.01
C SER A 53 -10.44 -8.51 -9.82
N ASP A 54 -9.79 -8.61 -10.97
CA ASP A 54 -9.55 -7.47 -11.88
C ASP A 54 -10.84 -6.83 -12.41
N ASN A 55 -11.94 -7.60 -12.43
CA ASN A 55 -13.26 -7.15 -12.93
C ASN A 55 -13.98 -6.15 -12.01
N HIS A 56 -13.55 -6.03 -10.75
CA HIS A 56 -14.18 -5.13 -9.78
C HIS A 56 -13.53 -3.74 -9.71
N TYR A 57 -12.56 -3.45 -10.59
CA TYR A 57 -11.90 -2.15 -10.59
C TYR A 57 -12.33 -1.27 -11.76
N ARG A 58 -12.88 -0.11 -11.44
CA ARG A 58 -13.03 0.99 -12.39
C ARG A 58 -11.72 1.77 -12.45
N VAL A 59 -11.17 1.96 -13.66
CA VAL A 59 -9.99 2.82 -13.87
C VAL A 59 -10.44 4.27 -13.88
N ASP A 60 -9.96 5.05 -12.92
CA ASP A 60 -10.24 6.49 -12.84
C ASP A 60 -9.22 7.30 -13.65
N GLU A 61 -7.95 6.85 -13.66
CA GLU A 61 -6.87 7.54 -14.37
C GLU A 61 -5.70 6.58 -14.63
N VAL A 62 -5.09 6.69 -15.82
CA VAL A 62 -3.82 6.04 -16.13
C VAL A 62 -2.68 7.01 -15.83
N MET A 63 -1.98 6.82 -14.72
CA MET A 63 -0.94 7.73 -14.24
C MET A 63 0.41 7.52 -14.96
N LYS A 64 0.73 6.26 -15.29
CA LYS A 64 1.98 5.87 -15.98
C LYS A 64 1.70 4.71 -16.92
N LYS A 65 2.26 4.77 -18.13
CA LYS A 65 2.21 3.66 -19.07
C LYS A 65 3.53 3.54 -19.81
N SER A 66 4.19 2.39 -19.68
CA SER A 66 5.43 2.05 -20.36
C SER A 66 5.36 0.63 -20.92
N ALA A 67 6.43 0.19 -21.57
CA ALA A 67 6.52 -1.18 -22.08
C ALA A 67 6.60 -2.24 -20.96
N SER A 68 7.04 -1.87 -19.76
CA SER A 68 7.29 -2.78 -18.64
C SER A 68 6.37 -2.55 -17.44
N GLU A 69 5.63 -1.43 -17.41
CA GLU A 69 4.81 -1.04 -16.27
C GLU A 69 3.59 -0.22 -16.70
N VAL A 70 2.45 -0.52 -16.10
CA VAL A 70 1.27 0.35 -16.10
C VAL A 70 0.90 0.67 -14.65
N THR A 71 0.68 1.96 -14.35
CA THR A 71 0.20 2.42 -13.03
C THR A 71 -1.09 3.19 -13.22
N GLU A 72 -2.12 2.78 -12.51
CA GLU A 72 -3.47 3.32 -12.58
C GLU A 72 -3.95 3.76 -11.21
N ARG A 73 -4.74 4.84 -11.18
CA ARG A 73 -5.62 5.13 -10.07
C ARG A 73 -6.95 4.44 -10.34
N VAL A 74 -7.41 3.66 -9.37
CA VAL A 74 -8.61 2.83 -9.53
C VAL A 74 -9.53 2.95 -8.33
N THR A 75 -10.83 2.74 -8.58
CA THR A 75 -11.85 2.58 -7.56
C THR A 75 -12.38 1.16 -7.62
N PHE A 76 -12.38 0.46 -6.49
CA PHE A 76 -13.01 -0.84 -6.35
C PHE A 76 -14.52 -0.68 -6.25
N VAL A 77 -15.27 -1.45 -7.04
CA VAL A 77 -16.73 -1.45 -7.07
C VAL A 77 -17.22 -2.86 -6.76
N ALA A 78 -17.79 -3.04 -5.57
CA ALA A 78 -18.35 -4.33 -5.16
C ALA A 78 -19.66 -4.64 -5.90
N ASP A 79 -20.11 -5.89 -5.89
CA ASP A 79 -21.34 -6.34 -6.54
C ASP A 79 -22.60 -5.61 -6.06
N ASN A 80 -22.59 -5.10 -4.83
CA ASN A 80 -23.65 -4.27 -4.25
C ASN A 80 -23.50 -2.76 -4.55
N TYR A 81 -22.66 -2.40 -5.53
CA TYR A 81 -22.33 -1.02 -5.91
C TYR A 81 -21.67 -0.17 -4.81
N VAL A 82 -21.14 -0.78 -3.76
CA VAL A 82 -20.32 -0.05 -2.78
C VAL A 82 -18.96 0.22 -3.38
N GLU A 83 -18.59 1.49 -3.46
CA GLU A 83 -17.28 1.94 -3.95
C GLU A 83 -16.29 2.07 -2.79
N ARG A 84 -15.07 1.60 -3.00
CA ARG A 84 -13.94 1.76 -2.08
C ARG A 84 -12.70 2.26 -2.82
N GLY A 85 -11.94 3.14 -2.21
CA GLY A 85 -10.73 3.73 -2.81
C GLY A 85 -10.69 5.25 -2.68
N PRO A 86 -9.94 5.93 -3.52
CA PRO A 86 -9.13 5.38 -4.61
C PRO A 86 -7.96 4.54 -4.14
N PHE A 87 -7.48 3.65 -5.01
CA PHE A 87 -6.27 2.84 -4.85
C PHE A 87 -5.30 3.11 -6.00
N ILE A 88 -4.05 2.71 -5.83
CA ILE A 88 -3.08 2.54 -6.93
C ILE A 88 -3.03 1.07 -7.30
N ARG A 89 -3.22 0.77 -8.60
CA ARG A 89 -3.01 -0.55 -9.18
C ARG A 89 -1.84 -0.48 -10.16
N LYS A 90 -0.85 -1.35 -9.95
CA LYS A 90 0.32 -1.46 -10.84
C LYS A 90 0.34 -2.82 -11.51
N TYR A 91 0.66 -2.83 -12.81
CA TYR A 91 1.00 -4.01 -13.57
C TYR A 91 2.48 -3.94 -13.91
N LEU A 92 3.23 -4.92 -13.50
CA LEU A 92 4.67 -5.04 -13.72
C LEU A 92 4.95 -6.30 -14.54
N LYS A 93 5.56 -6.16 -15.71
CA LYS A 93 5.97 -7.34 -16.49
C LYS A 93 6.99 -8.16 -15.71
N PHE A 94 6.78 -9.48 -15.73
CA PHE A 94 7.70 -10.40 -15.08
C PHE A 94 9.13 -10.25 -15.60
N GLY A 95 10.07 -10.22 -14.67
CA GLY A 95 11.48 -10.23 -14.89
C GLY A 95 12.21 -10.69 -13.62
N PRO A 96 13.46 -11.15 -13.73
CA PRO A 96 14.21 -11.58 -12.55
C PRO A 96 14.29 -10.48 -11.50
N GLY A 97 13.66 -10.72 -10.35
CA GLY A 97 13.65 -9.79 -9.20
C GLY A 97 12.70 -8.59 -9.30
N VAL A 98 11.98 -8.40 -10.42
CA VAL A 98 11.01 -7.31 -10.57
C VAL A 98 9.85 -7.50 -9.61
N GLY A 99 9.55 -6.47 -8.83
CA GLY A 99 8.41 -6.44 -7.93
C GLY A 99 8.48 -7.33 -6.70
N SER A 100 9.56 -8.10 -6.50
CA SER A 100 9.71 -9.00 -5.35
C SER A 100 9.60 -8.29 -4.01
N ALA A 101 9.99 -7.03 -3.93
CA ALA A 101 9.90 -6.21 -2.74
C ALA A 101 8.45 -5.95 -2.30
N TYR A 102 7.51 -5.82 -3.25
CA TYR A 102 6.09 -5.63 -2.90
C TYR A 102 5.53 -6.80 -2.09
N ALA A 103 5.86 -8.03 -2.47
CA ALA A 103 5.41 -9.22 -1.73
C ALA A 103 6.00 -9.26 -0.32
N VAL A 104 7.28 -8.88 -0.15
CA VAL A 104 7.94 -8.83 1.15
C VAL A 104 7.33 -7.75 2.05
N ILE A 105 7.09 -6.56 1.52
CA ILE A 105 6.44 -5.46 2.25
C ILE A 105 5.01 -5.85 2.63
N HIS A 106 4.24 -6.39 1.70
CA HIS A 106 2.87 -6.85 1.95
C HIS A 106 2.82 -7.88 3.07
N GLN A 107 3.67 -8.90 3.00
CA GLN A 107 3.75 -9.94 4.04
C GLN A 107 4.09 -9.35 5.42
N ALA A 108 5.05 -8.42 5.50
CA ALA A 108 5.40 -7.76 6.76
C ALA A 108 4.21 -6.97 7.32
N GLN A 109 3.48 -6.24 6.48
CA GLN A 109 2.28 -5.48 6.87
C GLN A 109 1.16 -6.39 7.34
N GLU A 110 0.94 -7.56 6.70
CA GLU A 110 -0.04 -8.57 7.13
C GLU A 110 0.33 -9.19 8.48
N GLN A 111 1.64 -9.31 8.78
CA GLN A 111 2.13 -9.77 10.08
C GLN A 111 2.09 -8.68 11.17
N GLY A 112 1.53 -7.51 10.86
CA GLY A 112 1.36 -6.42 11.80
C GLY A 112 2.56 -5.48 11.91
N THR A 113 3.57 -5.57 11.03
CA THR A 113 4.67 -4.60 11.01
C THR A 113 4.13 -3.24 10.55
N TYR A 114 4.24 -2.23 11.42
CA TYR A 114 3.87 -0.87 11.08
C TYR A 114 5.02 -0.17 10.37
N LEU A 115 4.82 0.16 9.09
CA LEU A 115 5.77 0.87 8.23
C LEU A 115 5.21 2.26 7.97
N SER A 116 5.73 3.26 8.67
CA SER A 116 5.12 4.59 8.74
C SER A 116 5.34 5.42 7.48
N HIS A 117 6.34 5.08 6.69
CA HIS A 117 6.75 5.79 5.48
C HIS A 117 6.56 4.99 4.18
N LEU A 118 5.84 3.87 4.27
CA LEU A 118 5.48 3.07 3.09
C LEU A 118 3.97 3.02 2.91
N PRO A 119 3.46 3.05 1.68
CA PRO A 119 2.02 2.88 1.44
C PRO A 119 1.56 1.49 1.90
N ARG A 120 0.34 1.38 2.37
CA ARG A 120 -0.28 0.09 2.63
C ARG A 120 -0.43 -0.66 1.31
N ILE A 121 0.05 -1.90 1.26
CA ILE A 121 -0.18 -2.81 0.15
C ILE A 121 -1.34 -3.72 0.54
N TYR A 122 -2.37 -3.77 -0.31
CA TYR A 122 -3.58 -4.54 -0.06
C TYR A 122 -3.56 -5.91 -0.73
N ALA A 123 -2.91 -6.00 -1.92
CA ALA A 123 -2.76 -7.25 -2.63
C ALA A 123 -1.53 -7.26 -3.53
N VAL A 124 -0.94 -8.44 -3.67
CA VAL A 124 0.13 -8.74 -4.62
C VAL A 124 -0.17 -10.10 -5.21
N TYR A 125 -0.50 -10.16 -6.52
CA TYR A 125 -0.86 -11.40 -7.19
C TYR A 125 -0.35 -11.44 -8.62
N GLN A 126 -0.29 -12.64 -9.19
CA GLN A 126 0.12 -12.85 -10.57
C GLN A 126 -1.10 -12.92 -11.48
N LEU A 127 -1.08 -12.15 -12.55
CA LEU A 127 -2.07 -12.20 -13.62
C LEU A 127 -1.36 -12.44 -14.95
N LYS A 128 -1.47 -13.64 -15.52
CA LYS A 128 -0.73 -14.04 -16.73
C LYS A 128 0.78 -13.82 -16.57
N ASP A 129 1.36 -12.93 -17.38
CA ASP A 129 2.80 -12.61 -17.42
C ASP A 129 3.13 -11.31 -16.66
N GLU A 130 2.23 -10.85 -15.77
CA GLU A 130 2.38 -9.62 -15.03
C GLU A 130 2.17 -9.85 -13.53
N LEU A 131 2.92 -9.12 -12.72
CA LEU A 131 2.66 -8.96 -11.31
C LEU A 131 1.70 -7.78 -11.13
N VAL A 132 0.59 -8.02 -10.46
CA VAL A 132 -0.36 -6.97 -10.09
C VAL A 132 -0.17 -6.61 -8.63
N VAL A 133 -0.09 -5.31 -8.35
CA VAL A 133 0.03 -4.77 -7.00
C VAL A 133 -1.10 -3.76 -6.80
N VAL A 134 -1.88 -3.94 -5.74
CA VAL A 134 -2.91 -2.98 -5.31
C VAL A 134 -2.46 -2.36 -3.99
N MET A 135 -2.38 -1.04 -3.96
CA MET A 135 -1.87 -0.32 -2.78
C MET A 135 -2.63 0.97 -2.52
N GLU A 136 -2.38 1.55 -1.37
CA GLU A 136 -2.92 2.83 -0.93
C GLU A 136 -2.63 3.94 -1.95
N TYR A 137 -3.66 4.74 -2.24
CA TYR A 137 -3.49 6.00 -2.95
C TYR A 137 -3.16 7.11 -1.95
N LEU A 138 -1.95 7.62 -2.01
CA LEU A 138 -1.50 8.72 -1.18
C LEU A 138 -1.95 10.05 -1.80
N ARG A 139 -2.83 10.77 -1.09
CA ARG A 139 -3.28 12.10 -1.52
C ARG A 139 -2.19 13.13 -1.26
N GLY A 140 -1.51 13.57 -2.30
CA GLY A 140 -0.40 14.51 -2.19
C GLY A 140 0.29 14.75 -3.52
N GLU A 141 1.47 15.30 -3.46
CA GLU A 141 2.33 15.54 -4.61
C GLU A 141 3.68 14.84 -4.41
N THR A 142 4.40 14.58 -5.50
CA THR A 142 5.78 14.10 -5.36
C THR A 142 6.71 15.20 -4.88
N LEU A 143 7.80 14.84 -4.23
CA LEU A 143 8.84 15.83 -3.87
C LEU A 143 9.39 16.53 -5.11
N GLN A 144 9.42 15.85 -6.26
CA GLN A 144 9.79 16.46 -7.54
C GLN A 144 8.82 17.57 -7.92
N ASP A 145 7.50 17.31 -7.84
CA ASP A 145 6.48 18.30 -8.18
C ASP A 145 6.51 19.49 -7.20
N ALA A 146 6.72 19.22 -5.91
CA ALA A 146 6.88 20.27 -4.91
C ALA A 146 8.07 21.16 -5.23
N VAL A 147 9.24 20.59 -5.59
CA VAL A 147 10.43 21.36 -5.98
C VAL A 147 10.20 22.13 -7.28
N LEU A 148 9.51 21.54 -8.25
CA LEU A 148 9.17 22.25 -9.49
C LEU A 148 8.20 23.42 -9.27
N ARG A 149 7.26 23.26 -8.33
CA ARG A 149 6.25 24.27 -7.99
C ARG A 149 6.82 25.44 -7.18
N CYS A 150 7.62 25.18 -6.15
CA CYS A 150 8.09 26.22 -5.23
C CYS A 150 9.60 26.53 -5.34
N GLY A 151 10.33 25.82 -6.21
CA GLY A 151 11.77 25.89 -6.31
C GLY A 151 12.49 25.13 -5.19
N PRO A 152 13.82 24.94 -5.29
CA PRO A 152 14.61 24.37 -4.22
C PRO A 152 14.57 25.30 -2.99
N SER A 153 14.20 24.75 -1.83
CA SER A 153 14.00 25.47 -0.60
C SER A 153 14.67 24.75 0.55
N PHE A 154 15.45 25.49 1.35
CA PHE A 154 16.06 24.95 2.56
C PHE A 154 14.99 24.51 3.58
N GLN A 155 13.88 25.25 3.66
CA GLN A 155 12.78 24.88 4.52
C GLN A 155 12.16 23.54 4.10
N LEU A 156 11.88 23.37 2.81
CA LEU A 156 11.36 22.09 2.28
C LEU A 156 12.32 20.94 2.60
N ALA A 157 13.63 21.16 2.43
CA ALA A 157 14.63 20.16 2.76
C ALA A 157 14.65 19.81 4.26
N GLN A 158 14.58 20.80 5.14
CA GLN A 158 14.52 20.59 6.59
C GLN A 158 13.27 19.79 7.03
N GLU A 159 12.13 20.03 6.38
CA GLU A 159 10.88 19.36 6.70
C GLU A 159 10.82 17.93 6.16
N THR A 160 11.44 17.68 5.00
CA THR A 160 11.29 16.41 4.29
C THR A 160 12.47 15.45 4.46
N PHE A 161 13.71 15.94 4.42
CA PHE A 161 14.90 15.11 4.39
C PHE A 161 15.06 14.18 5.61
N PRO A 162 14.81 14.63 6.85
CA PRO A 162 14.82 13.72 8.00
C PRO A 162 13.83 12.56 7.86
N GLN A 163 12.64 12.82 7.33
CA GLN A 163 11.63 11.81 7.10
C GLN A 163 12.02 10.85 5.96
N VAL A 164 12.70 11.34 4.91
CA VAL A 164 13.26 10.48 3.86
C VAL A 164 14.32 9.54 4.43
N CYS A 165 15.21 10.04 5.29
CA CYS A 165 16.19 9.20 5.98
C CYS A 165 15.51 8.13 6.85
N GLU A 166 14.45 8.50 7.56
CA GLU A 166 13.66 7.55 8.36
C GLU A 166 12.99 6.49 7.51
N ALA A 167 12.40 6.89 6.37
CA ALA A 167 11.80 5.97 5.42
C ALA A 167 12.80 4.95 4.84
N VAL A 168 14.02 5.40 4.53
CA VAL A 168 15.10 4.51 4.08
C VAL A 168 15.55 3.60 5.21
N ARG A 169 15.62 4.11 6.43
CA ARG A 169 15.95 3.32 7.62
C ARG A 169 14.91 2.21 7.87
N GLU A 170 13.60 2.49 7.67
CA GLU A 170 12.56 1.45 7.73
C GLU A 170 12.86 0.29 6.78
N LEU A 171 13.25 0.56 5.52
CA LEU A 171 13.62 -0.49 4.56
C LEU A 171 14.86 -1.28 4.98
N HIS A 172 15.84 -0.62 5.57
CA HIS A 172 17.12 -1.25 5.91
C HIS A 172 17.09 -2.02 7.22
N GLU A 173 16.29 -1.61 8.22
CA GLU A 173 16.32 -2.14 9.58
C GLU A 173 15.11 -3.03 9.92
N TYR A 174 13.93 -2.76 9.36
CA TYR A 174 12.74 -3.59 9.66
C TYR A 174 12.71 -4.90 8.88
N PHE A 175 13.53 -5.02 7.83
CA PHE A 175 13.63 -6.23 7.04
C PHE A 175 14.97 -6.94 7.31
N ASN A 176 14.92 -8.26 7.49
CA ASN A 176 16.12 -9.09 7.65
C ASN A 176 16.06 -10.30 6.70
N PRO A 177 16.85 -10.30 5.63
CA PRO A 177 17.84 -9.29 5.21
C PRO A 177 17.25 -7.96 4.77
N PRO A 178 18.04 -6.86 4.78
CA PRO A 178 17.59 -5.52 4.39
C PRO A 178 16.96 -5.47 3.01
N LEU A 179 15.98 -4.57 2.85
CA LEU A 179 15.37 -4.25 1.57
C LEU A 179 16.06 -3.00 1.00
N ILE A 180 16.59 -3.09 -0.22
CA ILE A 180 17.26 -1.98 -0.91
C ILE A 180 16.33 -1.43 -1.97
N HIS A 181 16.07 -0.11 -1.96
CA HIS A 181 15.10 0.53 -2.85
C HIS A 181 15.62 0.65 -4.30
N ARG A 182 16.87 1.07 -4.49
CA ARG A 182 17.60 1.14 -5.77
C ARG A 182 17.13 2.19 -6.77
N ASP A 183 16.03 2.90 -6.52
CA ASP A 183 15.56 4.00 -7.38
C ASP A 183 15.06 5.18 -6.53
N LEU A 184 15.83 5.54 -5.48
CA LEU A 184 15.53 6.72 -4.70
C LEU A 184 15.76 7.97 -5.54
N LYS A 185 14.70 8.77 -5.64
CA LYS A 185 14.69 10.06 -6.35
C LYS A 185 13.45 10.85 -5.94
N PRO A 186 13.43 12.19 -6.12
CA PRO A 186 12.30 13.02 -5.72
C PRO A 186 10.95 12.59 -6.32
N ALA A 187 10.94 12.00 -7.52
CA ALA A 187 9.72 11.48 -8.15
C ALA A 187 9.13 10.24 -7.45
N ASN A 188 9.94 9.52 -6.67
CA ASN A 188 9.52 8.32 -5.93
C ASN A 188 9.29 8.61 -4.42
N ILE A 189 9.17 9.88 -4.06
CA ILE A 189 8.88 10.37 -2.71
C ILE A 189 7.59 11.18 -2.77
N VAL A 190 6.55 10.77 -2.05
CA VAL A 190 5.26 11.48 -1.99
C VAL A 190 5.13 12.21 -0.67
N LEU A 191 4.74 13.47 -0.75
CA LEU A 191 4.40 14.32 0.39
C LEU A 191 2.88 14.25 0.58
N SER A 192 2.43 13.61 1.64
CA SER A 192 1.02 13.44 1.95
C SER A 192 0.73 13.76 3.42
N ASN A 193 -0.15 14.73 3.67
CA ASN A 193 -0.56 15.14 5.02
C ASN A 193 0.62 15.46 5.96
N GLY A 194 1.66 16.14 5.46
CA GLY A 194 2.86 16.51 6.22
C GLY A 194 3.82 15.33 6.48
N ARG A 195 3.61 14.18 5.85
CA ARG A 195 4.45 13.01 5.95
C ARG A 195 5.07 12.66 4.60
N VAL A 196 6.23 12.03 4.67
CA VAL A 196 6.94 11.48 3.51
C VAL A 196 6.61 10.00 3.37
N PHE A 197 6.40 9.57 2.12
CA PHE A 197 6.23 8.16 1.76
C PHE A 197 7.13 7.80 0.60
N LEU A 198 7.83 6.67 0.69
CA LEU A 198 8.53 6.07 -0.43
C LEU A 198 7.55 5.26 -1.27
N ILE A 199 7.63 5.42 -2.58
CA ILE A 199 6.83 4.68 -3.55
C ILE A 199 7.74 4.05 -4.61
N ASP A 200 7.16 3.15 -5.40
CA ASP A 200 7.82 2.51 -6.56
C ASP A 200 8.96 1.53 -6.20
N PHE A 201 8.57 0.37 -5.67
CA PHE A 201 9.47 -0.74 -5.32
C PHE A 201 9.68 -1.72 -6.49
N GLY A 202 9.44 -1.31 -7.73
CA GLY A 202 9.49 -2.19 -8.90
C GLY A 202 10.85 -2.85 -9.12
N ILE A 203 11.95 -2.15 -8.77
CA ILE A 203 13.33 -2.67 -8.84
C ILE A 203 13.99 -2.84 -7.47
N ALA A 204 13.26 -2.61 -6.40
CA ALA A 204 13.74 -2.86 -5.04
C ALA A 204 13.95 -4.36 -4.82
N ARG A 205 14.92 -4.70 -3.97
CA ARG A 205 15.25 -6.11 -3.71
C ARG A 205 15.70 -6.35 -2.27
N VAL A 206 15.51 -7.58 -1.84
CA VAL A 206 16.10 -8.08 -0.60
C VAL A 206 17.61 -8.30 -0.81
N TYR A 207 18.43 -7.76 0.09
CA TYR A 207 19.88 -7.98 0.06
C TYR A 207 20.23 -9.47 0.18
N ARG A 208 21.18 -9.95 -0.62
CA ARG A 208 21.69 -11.32 -0.55
C ARG A 208 23.20 -11.30 -0.51
N SER A 209 23.79 -11.67 0.61
CA SER A 209 25.25 -11.80 0.72
C SER A 209 25.78 -12.85 -0.26
N GLY A 210 26.91 -12.56 -0.92
CA GLY A 210 27.60 -13.50 -1.82
C GLY A 210 27.17 -13.50 -3.27
N SER A 211 26.26 -12.63 -3.71
CA SER A 211 26.02 -12.39 -5.14
C SER A 211 27.17 -11.59 -5.74
N ALA A 212 27.74 -12.05 -6.86
CA ALA A 212 28.94 -11.43 -7.44
C ALA A 212 28.65 -10.07 -8.11
N SER A 213 27.44 -9.86 -8.61
CA SER A 213 26.99 -8.59 -9.24
C SER A 213 25.47 -8.54 -9.37
N ASP A 214 24.93 -7.36 -9.51
CA ASP A 214 23.55 -7.17 -9.96
C ASP A 214 23.44 -7.48 -11.45
N THR A 215 22.48 -8.34 -11.80
CA THR A 215 22.31 -8.85 -13.17
C THR A 215 21.64 -7.86 -14.13
N SER A 216 21.24 -6.69 -13.66
CA SER A 216 20.52 -5.70 -14.47
C SER A 216 20.93 -4.27 -14.11
N HIS A 217 21.21 -3.49 -15.17
CA HIS A 217 21.44 -2.05 -15.06
C HIS A 217 20.08 -1.35 -14.88
N LEU A 218 19.59 -1.26 -13.68
CA LEU A 218 18.30 -0.66 -13.34
C LEU A 218 18.52 0.55 -12.41
N GLY A 219 17.67 1.56 -12.57
CA GLY A 219 17.71 2.79 -11.78
C GLY A 219 17.81 4.03 -12.65
N THR A 220 17.66 5.18 -12.02
CA THR A 220 17.70 6.48 -12.69
C THR A 220 19.12 7.03 -12.68
N ARG A 221 19.72 7.22 -13.86
CA ARG A 221 21.15 7.57 -14.04
C ARG A 221 21.66 8.71 -13.15
N ALA A 222 20.84 9.72 -12.90
CA ALA A 222 21.25 10.87 -12.09
C ALA A 222 21.44 10.56 -10.60
N TYR A 223 20.86 9.45 -10.11
CA TYR A 223 20.82 9.10 -8.69
C TYR A 223 21.48 7.74 -8.40
N ALA A 224 21.62 6.89 -9.43
CA ALA A 224 22.12 5.53 -9.27
C ALA A 224 23.63 5.51 -8.99
N PRO A 225 24.08 4.75 -7.97
CA PRO A 225 25.49 4.60 -7.65
C PRO A 225 26.22 3.72 -8.66
N PRO A 226 27.58 3.75 -8.68
CA PRO A 226 28.39 3.01 -9.67
C PRO A 226 28.09 1.49 -9.71
N GLU A 227 27.82 0.86 -8.58
CA GLU A 227 27.53 -0.57 -8.48
C GLU A 227 26.26 -0.96 -9.26
N GLN A 228 25.29 -0.05 -9.43
CA GLN A 228 24.09 -0.30 -10.24
C GLN A 228 24.38 -0.37 -11.75
N TYR A 229 25.57 0.05 -12.17
CA TYR A 229 26.03 -0.07 -13.56
C TYR A 229 26.84 -1.35 -13.82
N GLY A 230 26.75 -2.36 -12.95
CA GLY A 230 27.43 -3.65 -13.12
C GLY A 230 28.81 -3.73 -12.49
N PHE A 231 29.25 -2.71 -11.72
CA PHE A 231 30.52 -2.70 -11.04
C PHE A 231 30.52 -3.37 -9.65
N GLY A 232 29.39 -3.95 -9.25
CA GLY A 232 29.27 -4.61 -7.95
C GLY A 232 27.84 -5.01 -7.60
N GLN A 233 27.64 -5.38 -6.35
CA GLN A 233 26.35 -5.67 -5.78
C GLN A 233 25.81 -4.45 -5.02
N THR A 234 24.53 -4.11 -5.22
CA THR A 234 23.87 -3.08 -4.42
C THR A 234 23.63 -3.56 -2.97
N ASP A 235 23.87 -2.68 -2.03
CA ASP A 235 23.55 -2.83 -0.61
C ASP A 235 22.92 -1.55 -0.04
N THR A 236 22.79 -1.44 1.28
CA THR A 236 22.19 -0.27 1.94
C THR A 236 22.89 1.04 1.60
N ARG A 237 24.19 1.01 1.28
CA ARG A 237 24.97 2.20 0.86
C ARG A 237 24.51 2.74 -0.49
N SER A 238 23.94 1.88 -1.34
CA SER A 238 23.41 2.31 -2.64
C SER A 238 22.24 3.30 -2.49
N ASP A 239 21.36 3.06 -1.53
CA ASP A 239 20.27 3.99 -1.22
C ASP A 239 20.81 5.27 -0.53
N VAL A 240 21.80 5.14 0.34
CA VAL A 240 22.46 6.32 0.97
C VAL A 240 23.14 7.20 -0.07
N TYR A 241 23.79 6.62 -1.08
CA TYR A 241 24.38 7.37 -2.20
C TYR A 241 23.33 8.23 -2.94
N ALA A 242 22.15 7.68 -3.14
CA ALA A 242 21.06 8.37 -3.84
C ALA A 242 20.44 9.54 -3.03
N LEU A 243 20.74 9.63 -1.73
CA LEU A 243 20.32 10.73 -0.84
C LEU A 243 21.27 11.94 -0.88
N GLY A 244 22.50 11.80 -1.33
CA GLY A 244 23.56 12.83 -1.40
C GLY A 244 23.91 13.24 -2.79
#